data_d295970b9b55dafb76f8c1082bb8ba61
#
_entry.id   d295970b9b55dafb76f8c1082bb8ba61
#
_cell.length_a   1.000
_cell.length_b   1.000
_cell.length_c   1.000
_cell.angle_alpha   90.00
_cell.angle_beta   90.00
_cell.angle_gamma   90.00
#
_symmetry.space_group_name_H-M   'P 1'
#
loop_
_entity.id
_entity.type
_entity.pdbx_description
1 polymer ?
#
loop_
_entity_poly.entity_id
_entity_poly.type
_entity_poly.pdbx_seq_one_letter_code
_entity_poly.pdbx_strand_id
1 'polypeptide(L)'
;ISQPIRGPLAAAGIMKGLLALITYFVPAFANDGLYTLLYTVADGFFYFLPVALAFSAARKFRMNEFTGVAIGVALLYPTMVALTSGEALGSIDLGVAGTFSWYATALGLPIIMPASGYVSSVIPVLLMVWFGSILERWLKSWMPTALKMFLVPLATMTVSIVLGYLVIGPVATLITNLLSAAFSFIFQLPVVGSVLGSALVGG
;
A
#
# COMPACT_ATOMS: atom_id res chain seq x y z
N ILE A 1 2.44 -6.64 14.25
CA ILE A 1 1.66 -5.87 13.27
C ILE A 1 0.67 -6.79 12.52
N SER A 2 1.08 -7.95 12.04
CA SER A 2 0.27 -8.81 11.16
C SER A 2 -0.71 -9.77 11.86
N GLN A 3 -0.59 -10.02 13.19
CA GLN A 3 -1.41 -11.03 13.87
C GLN A 3 -2.94 -10.80 13.74
N PRO A 4 -3.50 -9.60 13.99
CA PRO A 4 -4.94 -9.39 13.90
C PRO A 4 -5.49 -9.42 12.46
N ILE A 5 -4.61 -9.25 11.46
CA ILE A 5 -4.98 -9.14 10.05
C ILE A 5 -4.98 -10.51 9.34
N ARG A 6 -4.30 -11.52 9.90
CA ARG A 6 -4.10 -12.83 9.23
C ARG A 6 -5.40 -13.56 8.93
N GLY A 7 -6.33 -13.57 9.87
CA GLY A 7 -7.62 -14.26 9.69
C GLY A 7 -8.44 -13.66 8.54
N PRO A 8 -8.77 -12.36 8.58
CA PRO A 8 -9.47 -11.70 7.48
C PRO A 8 -8.74 -11.78 6.14
N LEU A 9 -7.40 -11.68 6.13
CA LEU A 9 -6.58 -11.78 4.92
C LEU A 9 -6.69 -13.17 4.30
N ALA A 10 -6.59 -14.23 5.11
CA ALA A 10 -6.73 -15.60 4.64
C ALA A 10 -8.14 -15.88 4.12
N ALA A 11 -9.19 -15.43 4.83
CA ALA A 11 -10.57 -15.57 4.40
C ALA A 11 -10.84 -14.86 3.05
N ALA A 12 -10.35 -13.63 2.91
CA ALA A 12 -10.45 -12.87 1.66
C ALA A 12 -9.71 -13.57 0.51
N GLY A 13 -8.51 -14.12 0.78
CA GLY A 13 -7.73 -14.88 -0.20
C GLY A 13 -8.45 -16.16 -0.64
N ILE A 14 -8.99 -16.93 0.29
CA ILE A 14 -9.79 -18.13 -0.02
C ILE A 14 -11.00 -17.77 -0.87
N MET A 15 -11.73 -16.73 -0.50
CA MET A 15 -12.90 -16.25 -1.25
C MET A 15 -12.52 -15.86 -2.69
N LYS A 16 -11.41 -15.13 -2.89
CA LYS A 16 -10.90 -14.80 -4.22
C LYS A 16 -10.56 -16.06 -5.04
N GLY A 17 -9.91 -17.03 -4.42
CA GLY A 17 -9.59 -18.31 -5.05
C GLY A 17 -10.85 -19.09 -5.46
N LEU A 18 -11.86 -19.15 -4.59
CA LEU A 18 -13.14 -19.79 -4.92
C LEU A 18 -13.87 -19.08 -6.06
N LEU A 19 -13.90 -17.75 -6.07
CA LEU A 19 -14.51 -16.99 -7.16
C LEU A 19 -13.78 -17.21 -8.49
N ALA A 20 -12.45 -17.24 -8.48
CA ALA A 20 -11.66 -17.55 -9.66
C ALA A 20 -11.95 -18.97 -10.20
N LEU A 21 -12.12 -19.94 -9.29
CA LEU A 21 -12.47 -21.31 -9.66
C LEU A 21 -13.87 -21.38 -10.27
N ILE A 22 -14.86 -20.73 -9.66
CA ILE A 22 -16.24 -20.71 -10.16
C ILE A 22 -16.30 -20.05 -11.54
N THR A 23 -15.64 -18.92 -11.74
CA THR A 23 -15.61 -18.22 -13.03
C THR A 23 -14.85 -18.99 -14.10
N TYR A 24 -13.89 -19.81 -13.72
CA TYR A 24 -13.22 -20.71 -14.66
C TYR A 24 -14.19 -21.77 -15.23
N PHE A 25 -15.04 -22.38 -14.39
CA PHE A 25 -16.01 -23.38 -14.83
C PHE A 25 -17.30 -22.77 -15.41
N VAL A 26 -17.70 -21.60 -14.91
CA VAL A 26 -18.92 -20.90 -15.32
C VAL A 26 -18.60 -19.43 -15.63
N PRO A 27 -18.04 -19.12 -16.80
CA PRO A 27 -17.63 -17.76 -17.17
C PRO A 27 -18.76 -16.73 -17.10
N ALA A 28 -20.01 -17.16 -17.37
CA ALA A 28 -21.19 -16.30 -17.28
C ALA A 28 -21.43 -15.74 -15.87
N PHE A 29 -20.96 -16.42 -14.83
CA PHE A 29 -21.10 -15.98 -13.43
C PHE A 29 -20.36 -14.66 -13.15
N ALA A 30 -19.31 -14.36 -13.91
CA ALA A 30 -18.59 -13.07 -13.78
C ALA A 30 -19.47 -11.84 -14.09
N ASN A 31 -20.58 -12.03 -14.83
CA ASN A 31 -21.51 -10.95 -15.16
C ASN A 31 -22.71 -10.88 -14.17
N ASP A 32 -22.75 -11.76 -13.19
CA ASP A 32 -23.83 -11.80 -12.21
C ASP A 32 -23.59 -10.77 -11.08
N GLY A 33 -24.66 -10.12 -10.62
CA GLY A 33 -24.61 -9.20 -9.48
C GLY A 33 -24.11 -9.88 -8.21
N LEU A 34 -24.39 -11.17 -8.01
CA LEU A 34 -23.87 -11.95 -6.89
C LEU A 34 -22.34 -12.06 -6.94
N TYR A 35 -21.77 -12.27 -8.14
CA TYR A 35 -20.31 -12.23 -8.31
C TYR A 35 -19.74 -10.91 -7.82
N THR A 36 -20.32 -9.79 -8.24
CA THR A 36 -19.85 -8.44 -7.85
C THR A 36 -19.88 -8.26 -6.33
N LEU A 37 -20.94 -8.71 -5.65
CA LEU A 37 -21.05 -8.65 -4.20
C LEU A 37 -19.97 -9.51 -3.50
N LEU A 38 -19.81 -10.76 -3.93
CA LEU A 38 -18.82 -11.68 -3.38
C LEU A 38 -17.40 -11.20 -3.65
N TYR A 39 -17.15 -10.66 -4.85
CA TYR A 39 -15.86 -10.07 -5.22
C TYR A 39 -15.54 -8.85 -4.35
N THR A 40 -16.53 -8.00 -4.05
CA THR A 40 -16.34 -6.86 -3.16
C THR A 40 -15.92 -7.31 -1.75
N VAL A 41 -16.49 -8.39 -1.22
CA VAL A 41 -16.07 -8.97 0.06
C VAL A 41 -14.65 -9.52 -0.02
N ALA A 42 -14.32 -10.20 -1.11
CA ALA A 42 -13.02 -10.84 -1.29
C ALA A 42 -11.91 -9.82 -1.58
N ASP A 43 -12.18 -8.80 -2.39
CA ASP A 43 -11.18 -7.80 -2.82
C ASP A 43 -11.09 -6.61 -1.88
N GLY A 44 -12.21 -6.22 -1.26
CA GLY A 44 -12.30 -5.02 -0.43
C GLY A 44 -11.27 -5.02 0.70
N PHE A 45 -11.02 -6.17 1.34
CA PHE A 45 -9.99 -6.24 2.39
C PHE A 45 -8.58 -5.99 1.84
N PHE A 46 -8.27 -6.50 0.65
CA PHE A 46 -6.98 -6.22 -0.01
C PHE A 46 -6.86 -4.77 -0.44
N TYR A 47 -7.94 -4.20 -0.97
CA TYR A 47 -7.98 -2.79 -1.36
C TYR A 47 -7.68 -1.87 -0.17
N PHE A 48 -8.35 -2.11 0.98
CA PHE A 48 -8.19 -1.33 2.20
C PHE A 48 -7.08 -1.84 3.13
N LEU A 49 -6.23 -2.75 2.65
CA LEU A 49 -5.11 -3.28 3.43
C LEU A 49 -4.21 -2.18 4.04
N PRO A 50 -3.88 -1.07 3.36
CA PRO A 50 -3.12 0.02 3.95
C PRO A 50 -3.74 0.60 5.22
N VAL A 51 -5.07 0.68 5.29
CA VAL A 51 -5.78 1.20 6.48
C VAL A 51 -5.64 0.23 7.67
N ALA A 52 -5.85 -1.07 7.42
CA ALA A 52 -5.71 -2.10 8.45
C ALA A 52 -4.25 -2.20 8.96
N LEU A 53 -3.28 -2.06 8.06
CA LEU A 53 -1.87 -2.02 8.40
C LEU A 53 -1.51 -0.75 9.17
N ALA A 54 -2.02 0.41 8.75
CA ALA A 54 -1.80 1.67 9.44
C ALA A 54 -2.28 1.64 10.89
N PHE A 55 -3.48 1.11 11.14
CA PHE A 55 -4.01 0.90 12.49
C PHE A 55 -3.10 0.00 13.32
N SER A 56 -2.72 -1.17 12.78
CA SER A 56 -1.88 -2.13 13.48
C SER A 56 -0.46 -1.62 13.71
N ALA A 57 0.09 -0.86 12.76
CA ALA A 57 1.41 -0.24 12.85
C ALA A 57 1.41 0.91 13.87
N ALA A 58 0.39 1.77 13.87
CA ALA A 58 0.25 2.86 14.84
C ALA A 58 0.24 2.31 16.28
N ARG A 59 -0.53 1.24 16.54
CA ARG A 59 -0.53 0.54 17.81
C ARG A 59 0.87 0.00 18.18
N LYS A 60 1.57 -0.62 17.24
CA LYS A 60 2.90 -1.18 17.45
C LYS A 60 3.94 -0.08 17.73
N PHE A 61 3.87 1.05 17.02
CA PHE A 61 4.78 2.17 17.17
C PHE A 61 4.38 3.16 18.27
N ARG A 62 3.31 2.86 19.03
CA ARG A 62 2.78 3.69 20.12
C ARG A 62 2.38 5.10 19.64
N MET A 63 1.82 5.18 18.47
CA MET A 63 1.19 6.36 17.88
C MET A 63 -0.31 6.31 18.15
N ASN A 64 -1.00 7.45 18.08
CA ASN A 64 -2.46 7.46 18.10
C ASN A 64 -3.00 6.63 16.92
N GLU A 65 -3.84 5.63 17.23
CA GLU A 65 -4.32 4.65 16.25
C GLU A 65 -5.16 5.31 15.15
N PHE A 66 -5.99 6.29 15.51
CA PHE A 66 -6.84 7.01 14.55
C PHE A 66 -6.02 7.96 13.67
N THR A 67 -4.95 8.56 14.19
CA THR A 67 -4.00 9.32 13.36
C THR A 67 -3.31 8.40 12.35
N GLY A 68 -2.96 7.18 12.75
CA GLY A 68 -2.46 6.14 11.84
C GLY A 68 -3.48 5.76 10.77
N VAL A 69 -4.73 5.51 11.16
CA VAL A 69 -5.83 5.24 10.22
C VAL A 69 -5.99 6.38 9.20
N ALA A 70 -5.94 7.64 9.65
CA ALA A 70 -6.06 8.79 8.76
C ALA A 70 -4.93 8.82 7.70
N ILE A 71 -3.70 8.46 8.08
CA ILE A 71 -2.58 8.30 7.12
C ILE A 71 -2.89 7.18 6.10
N GLY A 72 -3.37 6.03 6.57
CA GLY A 72 -3.75 4.92 5.70
C GLY A 72 -4.88 5.25 4.73
N VAL A 73 -5.90 5.96 5.21
CA VAL A 73 -7.03 6.44 4.38
C VAL A 73 -6.57 7.45 3.33
N ALA A 74 -5.64 8.35 3.69
CA ALA A 74 -5.11 9.35 2.75
C ALA A 74 -4.41 8.70 1.55
N LEU A 75 -3.79 7.52 1.72
CA LEU A 75 -3.19 6.77 0.61
C LEU A 75 -4.22 6.22 -0.38
N LEU A 76 -5.44 5.99 0.08
CA LEU A 76 -6.55 5.43 -0.70
C LEU A 76 -7.56 6.50 -1.11
N TYR A 77 -7.27 7.78 -0.80
CA TYR A 77 -8.22 8.84 -1.09
C TYR A 77 -8.49 8.93 -2.59
N PRO A 78 -9.76 8.95 -3.03
CA PRO A 78 -10.12 8.82 -4.44
C PRO A 78 -9.40 9.78 -5.37
N THR A 79 -9.24 11.04 -4.96
CA THR A 79 -8.50 12.04 -5.75
C THR A 79 -7.03 11.64 -5.95
N MET A 80 -6.38 11.06 -4.94
CA MET A 80 -4.99 10.61 -5.05
C MET A 80 -4.87 9.37 -5.92
N VAL A 81 -5.82 8.44 -5.79
CA VAL A 81 -5.88 7.25 -6.67
C VAL A 81 -6.17 7.66 -8.10
N ALA A 82 -7.08 8.61 -8.33
CA ALA A 82 -7.42 9.10 -9.66
C ALA A 82 -6.26 9.80 -10.38
N LEU A 83 -5.27 10.36 -9.65
CA LEU A 83 -4.08 10.95 -10.28
C LEU A 83 -3.35 9.94 -11.18
N THR A 84 -3.27 8.68 -10.75
CA THR A 84 -2.57 7.63 -11.52
C THR A 84 -3.36 7.14 -12.74
N SER A 85 -4.64 7.51 -12.87
CA SER A 85 -5.46 7.22 -14.05
C SER A 85 -5.27 8.23 -15.18
N GLY A 86 -4.61 9.37 -14.91
CA GLY A 86 -4.24 10.38 -15.90
C GLY A 86 -2.93 10.05 -16.59
N GLU A 87 -2.58 10.86 -17.60
CA GLU A 87 -1.26 10.78 -18.23
C GLU A 87 -0.19 11.25 -17.24
N ALA A 88 0.92 10.53 -17.21
CA ALA A 88 2.08 10.91 -16.40
C ALA A 88 2.66 12.22 -16.97
N LEU A 89 2.89 13.21 -16.10
CA LEU A 89 3.55 14.47 -16.46
C LEU A 89 5.01 14.26 -16.86
N GLY A 90 5.60 13.15 -16.43
CA GLY A 90 6.92 12.71 -16.81
C GLY A 90 7.31 11.42 -16.12
N SER A 91 8.40 10.83 -16.57
CA SER A 91 8.95 9.62 -15.97
C SER A 91 10.47 9.62 -16.06
N ILE A 92 11.12 9.00 -15.08
CA ILE A 92 12.57 8.74 -15.07
C ILE A 92 12.75 7.23 -14.98
N ASP A 93 13.45 6.66 -15.92
CA ASP A 93 13.85 5.26 -15.90
C ASP A 93 15.22 5.14 -15.24
N LEU A 94 15.28 4.41 -14.13
CA LEU A 94 16.51 4.12 -13.37
C LEU A 94 17.00 2.69 -13.63
N GLY A 95 16.64 2.09 -14.75
CA GLY A 95 17.07 0.75 -15.14
C GLY A 95 16.59 -0.32 -14.15
N VAL A 96 17.53 -0.94 -13.40
CA VAL A 96 17.20 -2.01 -12.44
C VAL A 96 16.22 -1.55 -11.33
N ALA A 97 16.23 -0.25 -10.98
CA ALA A 97 15.33 0.33 -10.00
C ALA A 97 13.93 0.64 -10.57
N GLY A 98 13.73 0.44 -11.88
CA GLY A 98 12.44 0.62 -12.56
C GLY A 98 12.14 2.07 -12.94
N THR A 99 10.94 2.26 -13.51
CA THR A 99 10.47 3.56 -13.98
C THR A 99 9.69 4.28 -12.88
N PHE A 100 10.07 5.52 -12.63
CA PHE A 100 9.42 6.42 -11.67
C PHE A 100 8.61 7.46 -12.44
N SER A 101 7.30 7.36 -12.37
CA SER A 101 6.38 8.30 -13.01
C SER A 101 5.81 9.27 -11.97
N TRP A 102 5.60 10.52 -12.38
CA TRP A 102 4.90 11.50 -11.56
C TRP A 102 3.68 12.04 -12.30
N TYR A 103 2.61 12.21 -11.55
CA TYR A 103 1.28 12.59 -12.07
C TYR A 103 0.86 13.98 -11.60
N ALA A 104 1.53 14.54 -10.62
CA ALA A 104 1.30 15.88 -10.10
C ALA A 104 2.59 16.44 -9.49
N THR A 105 2.59 17.75 -9.23
CA THR A 105 3.67 18.43 -8.51
C THR A 105 3.12 19.15 -7.30
N ALA A 106 3.87 19.09 -6.20
CA ALA A 106 3.57 19.86 -4.99
C ALA A 106 4.79 20.67 -4.58
N LEU A 107 4.63 21.98 -4.41
CA LEU A 107 5.72 22.90 -4.09
C LEU A 107 6.90 22.84 -5.10
N GLY A 108 6.61 22.51 -6.36
CA GLY A 108 7.64 22.31 -7.39
C GLY A 108 8.34 20.95 -7.37
N LEU A 109 8.00 20.07 -6.43
CA LEU A 109 8.52 18.72 -6.35
C LEU A 109 7.55 17.71 -7.00
N PRO A 110 8.04 16.74 -7.76
CA PRO A 110 7.20 15.73 -8.38
C PRO A 110 6.62 14.77 -7.33
N ILE A 111 5.32 14.51 -7.42
CA ILE A 111 4.66 13.46 -6.65
C ILE A 111 4.83 12.14 -7.43
N ILE A 112 5.82 11.37 -7.03
CA ILE A 112 6.14 10.09 -7.66
C ILE A 112 5.25 9.00 -7.05
N MET A 113 4.49 8.32 -7.90
CA MET A 113 3.64 7.21 -7.50
C MET A 113 3.78 6.06 -8.51
N PRO A 114 3.67 4.79 -8.07
CA PRO A 114 3.54 3.68 -9.00
C PRO A 114 2.22 3.81 -9.79
N ALA A 115 2.17 3.26 -10.99
CA ALA A 115 0.98 3.33 -11.85
C ALA A 115 -0.30 2.76 -11.19
N SER A 116 -0.14 1.80 -10.27
CA SER A 116 -1.23 1.24 -9.45
C SER A 116 -1.61 2.11 -8.24
N GLY A 117 -0.97 3.25 -8.02
CA GLY A 117 -1.08 4.00 -6.78
C GLY A 117 -0.53 3.22 -5.59
N TYR A 118 -0.98 3.59 -4.39
CA TYR A 118 -0.60 2.90 -3.15
C TYR A 118 -1.70 1.95 -2.64
N VAL A 119 -2.68 1.64 -3.48
CA VAL A 119 -3.72 0.66 -3.19
C VAL A 119 -3.08 -0.72 -2.94
N SER A 120 -3.53 -1.42 -1.92
CA SER A 120 -2.98 -2.72 -1.50
C SER A 120 -1.48 -2.71 -1.14
N SER A 121 -0.85 -1.54 -1.01
CA SER A 121 0.58 -1.42 -0.71
C SER A 121 0.85 -1.55 0.80
N VAL A 122 1.98 -2.19 1.13
CA VAL A 122 2.39 -2.46 2.51
C VAL A 122 3.52 -1.53 2.94
N ILE A 123 4.54 -1.39 2.10
CA ILE A 123 5.79 -0.68 2.46
C ILE A 123 5.54 0.81 2.69
N PRO A 124 4.86 1.54 1.78
CA PRO A 124 4.62 2.98 1.97
C PRO A 124 3.89 3.30 3.26
N VAL A 125 2.79 2.58 3.56
CA VAL A 125 1.99 2.85 4.75
C VAL A 125 2.76 2.59 6.05
N LEU A 126 3.57 1.52 6.10
CA LEU A 126 4.38 1.22 7.29
C LEU A 126 5.43 2.29 7.54
N LEU A 127 6.11 2.76 6.49
CA LEU A 127 7.10 3.83 6.58
C LEU A 127 6.47 5.16 6.98
N MET A 128 5.30 5.52 6.41
CA MET A 128 4.59 6.74 6.77
C MET A 128 4.12 6.73 8.22
N VAL A 129 3.56 5.63 8.71
CA VAL A 129 3.11 5.50 10.11
C VAL A 129 4.30 5.46 11.06
N TRP A 130 5.40 4.80 10.69
CA TRP A 130 6.64 4.83 11.46
C TRP A 130 7.18 6.25 11.61
N PHE A 131 7.31 6.97 10.51
CA PHE A 131 7.72 8.38 10.50
C PHE A 131 6.75 9.24 11.32
N GLY A 132 5.44 9.09 11.12
CA GLY A 132 4.40 9.79 11.87
C GLY A 132 4.48 9.54 13.37
N SER A 133 4.87 8.32 13.78
CA SER A 133 5.06 7.98 15.19
C SER A 133 6.22 8.72 15.84
N ILE A 134 7.28 8.96 15.09
CA ILE A 134 8.45 9.76 15.55
C ILE A 134 8.03 11.22 15.66
N LEU A 135 7.37 11.74 14.64
CA LEU A 135 6.90 13.12 14.58
C LEU A 135 5.89 13.42 15.70
N GLU A 136 4.93 12.52 15.93
CA GLU A 136 3.94 12.66 17.00
C GLU A 136 4.59 12.74 18.38
N ARG A 137 5.57 11.88 18.65
CA ARG A 137 6.32 11.90 19.91
C ARG A 137 7.12 13.18 20.07
N TRP A 138 7.76 13.65 19.01
CA TRP A 138 8.54 14.88 19.00
C TRP A 138 7.63 16.10 19.26
N LEU A 139 6.50 16.21 18.57
CA LEU A 139 5.52 17.27 18.79
C LEU A 139 4.95 17.26 20.21
N LYS A 140 4.65 16.07 20.76
CA LYS A 140 4.17 15.94 22.16
C LYS A 140 5.19 16.39 23.19
N SER A 141 6.48 16.41 22.90
CA SER A 141 7.52 16.74 23.88
C SER A 141 7.57 18.23 24.21
N TRP A 142 7.32 19.10 23.24
CA TRP A 142 7.46 20.56 23.42
C TRP A 142 6.16 21.36 23.30
N MET A 143 5.09 20.74 22.83
CA MET A 143 3.82 21.44 22.63
C MET A 143 3.06 21.66 23.96
N PRO A 144 2.44 22.84 24.19
CA PRO A 144 1.62 23.10 25.38
C PRO A 144 0.42 22.15 25.48
N THR A 145 0.05 21.79 26.72
CA THR A 145 -1.01 20.79 26.99
C THR A 145 -2.36 21.17 26.37
N ALA A 146 -2.70 22.46 26.36
CA ALA A 146 -3.96 22.95 25.80
C ALA A 146 -4.09 22.70 24.29
N LEU A 147 -2.99 22.72 23.54
CA LEU A 147 -2.97 22.56 22.07
C LEU A 147 -2.68 21.11 21.64
N LYS A 148 -2.17 20.28 22.54
CA LYS A 148 -1.77 18.90 22.25
C LYS A 148 -2.88 18.06 21.64
N MET A 149 -4.11 18.25 22.09
CA MET A 149 -5.22 17.39 21.77
C MET A 149 -5.56 17.38 20.27
N PHE A 150 -5.49 18.53 19.60
CA PHE A 150 -5.84 18.62 18.17
C PHE A 150 -4.67 19.05 17.29
N LEU A 151 -3.74 19.85 17.79
CA LEU A 151 -2.63 20.35 16.97
C LEU A 151 -1.58 19.26 16.67
N VAL A 152 -1.34 18.36 17.63
CA VAL A 152 -0.44 17.23 17.42
C VAL A 152 -0.97 16.27 16.35
N PRO A 153 -2.21 15.73 16.42
CA PRO A 153 -2.75 14.91 15.36
C PRO A 153 -2.79 15.64 14.00
N LEU A 154 -3.24 16.91 13.98
CA LEU A 154 -3.31 17.70 12.75
C LEU A 154 -1.92 17.83 12.09
N ALA A 155 -0.92 18.27 12.83
CA ALA A 155 0.43 18.43 12.31
C ALA A 155 1.04 17.09 11.90
N THR A 156 0.84 16.04 12.70
CA THR A 156 1.34 14.69 12.40
C THR A 156 0.73 14.16 11.11
N MET A 157 -0.59 14.23 10.93
CA MET A 157 -1.26 13.78 9.71
C MET A 157 -0.78 14.58 8.50
N THR A 158 -0.83 15.92 8.58
CA THR A 158 -0.47 16.79 7.45
C THR A 158 0.97 16.57 7.01
N VAL A 159 1.92 16.62 7.93
CA VAL A 159 3.35 16.46 7.60
C VAL A 159 3.64 15.04 7.14
N SER A 160 3.07 14.01 7.79
CA SER A 160 3.29 12.62 7.40
C SER A 160 2.72 12.32 6.01
N ILE A 161 1.56 12.89 5.63
CA ILE A 161 0.98 12.69 4.32
C ILE A 161 1.78 13.44 3.26
N VAL A 162 2.10 14.72 3.48
CA VAL A 162 2.86 15.52 2.51
C VAL A 162 4.26 14.92 2.27
N LEU A 163 5.03 14.68 3.33
CA LEU A 163 6.34 14.03 3.21
C LEU A 163 6.21 12.56 2.78
N GLY A 164 5.10 11.93 3.12
CA GLY A 164 4.75 10.61 2.68
C GLY A 164 4.72 10.50 1.16
N TYR A 165 4.02 11.39 0.49
CA TYR A 165 3.95 11.41 -0.97
C TYR A 165 5.22 11.95 -1.65
N LEU A 166 5.88 12.96 -1.05
CA LEU A 166 7.05 13.60 -1.66
C LEU A 166 8.36 12.83 -1.47
N VAL A 167 8.51 12.15 -0.34
CA VAL A 167 9.79 11.52 0.04
C VAL A 167 9.63 10.02 0.27
N ILE A 168 8.69 9.63 1.15
CA ILE A 168 8.55 8.22 1.55
C ILE A 168 8.02 7.37 0.39
N GLY A 169 7.11 7.93 -0.42
CA GLY A 169 6.56 7.25 -1.60
C GLY A 169 7.63 6.85 -2.61
N PRO A 170 8.45 7.77 -3.12
CA PRO A 170 9.57 7.45 -4.00
C PRO A 170 10.54 6.43 -3.40
N VAL A 171 10.90 6.57 -2.12
CA VAL A 171 11.78 5.61 -1.42
C VAL A 171 11.12 4.24 -1.32
N ALA A 172 9.84 4.17 -0.98
CA ALA A 172 9.11 2.92 -0.89
C ALA A 172 8.97 2.24 -2.26
N THR A 173 8.73 3.01 -3.32
CA THR A 173 8.70 2.51 -4.70
C THR A 173 10.06 1.95 -5.10
N LEU A 174 11.14 2.64 -4.78
CA LEU A 174 12.51 2.16 -5.02
C LEU A 174 12.79 0.85 -4.30
N ILE A 175 12.44 0.73 -3.02
CA ILE A 175 12.60 -0.51 -2.25
C ILE A 175 11.80 -1.64 -2.88
N THR A 176 10.56 -1.38 -3.28
CA THR A 176 9.68 -2.38 -3.90
C THR A 176 10.25 -2.85 -5.24
N ASN A 177 10.73 -1.94 -6.08
CA ASN A 177 11.32 -2.25 -7.38
C ASN A 177 12.61 -3.05 -7.24
N LEU A 178 13.49 -2.68 -6.29
CA LEU A 178 14.71 -3.43 -6.01
C LEU A 178 14.42 -4.84 -5.50
N LEU A 179 13.43 -4.99 -4.61
CA LEU A 179 12.97 -6.31 -4.16
C LEU A 179 12.44 -7.14 -5.34
N SER A 180 11.61 -6.55 -6.19
CA SER A 180 11.08 -7.24 -7.38
C SER A 180 12.19 -7.66 -8.32
N ALA A 181 13.19 -6.80 -8.55
CA ALA A 181 14.36 -7.12 -9.37
C ALA A 181 15.20 -8.27 -8.76
N ALA A 182 15.40 -8.25 -7.44
CA ALA A 182 16.11 -9.32 -6.74
C ALA A 182 15.36 -10.66 -6.84
N PHE A 183 14.04 -10.65 -6.66
CA PHE A 183 13.22 -11.86 -6.86
C PHE A 183 13.29 -12.34 -8.30
N SER A 184 13.13 -11.46 -9.28
CA SER A 184 13.22 -11.81 -10.70
C SER A 184 14.60 -12.42 -11.04
N PHE A 185 15.67 -11.88 -10.48
CA PHE A 185 17.02 -12.45 -10.65
C PHE A 185 17.11 -13.86 -10.07
N ILE A 186 16.58 -14.09 -8.86
CA ILE A 186 16.58 -15.41 -8.20
C ILE A 186 15.78 -16.42 -9.04
N PHE A 187 14.60 -16.02 -9.55
CA PHE A 187 13.78 -16.92 -10.39
C PHE A 187 14.37 -17.21 -11.78
N GLN A 188 15.25 -16.34 -12.28
CA GLN A 188 15.98 -16.57 -13.54
C GLN A 188 17.17 -17.52 -13.37
N LEU A 189 17.60 -17.85 -12.16
CA LEU A 189 18.62 -18.85 -11.93
C LEU A 189 18.13 -20.23 -12.36
N PRO A 190 18.84 -20.94 -13.23
CA PRO A 190 18.34 -22.20 -13.87
C PRO A 190 17.98 -23.29 -12.87
N VAL A 191 18.61 -23.29 -11.70
CA VAL A 191 18.32 -24.27 -10.63
C VAL A 191 16.98 -23.97 -9.94
N VAL A 192 16.69 -22.70 -9.66
CA VAL A 192 15.45 -22.28 -8.94
C VAL A 192 14.25 -22.32 -9.89
N GLY A 193 14.42 -21.85 -11.13
CA GLY A 193 13.38 -21.88 -12.15
C GLY A 193 12.95 -23.31 -12.54
N SER A 194 13.88 -24.25 -12.62
CA SER A 194 13.56 -25.66 -12.92
C SER A 194 12.86 -26.36 -11.74
N VAL A 195 13.27 -26.12 -10.50
CA VAL A 195 12.67 -26.73 -9.30
C VAL A 195 11.24 -26.19 -9.07
N LEU A 196 11.04 -24.87 -9.19
CA LEU A 196 9.71 -24.28 -9.01
C LEU A 196 8.80 -24.55 -10.21
N GLY A 197 9.35 -24.55 -11.43
CA GLY A 197 8.60 -24.92 -12.64
C GLY A 197 8.13 -26.37 -12.59
N SER A 198 8.98 -27.30 -12.17
CA SER A 198 8.60 -28.71 -12.00
C SER A 198 7.59 -28.94 -10.88
N ALA A 199 7.68 -28.17 -9.78
CA ALA A 199 6.72 -28.25 -8.67
C ALA A 199 5.33 -27.70 -9.05
N LEU A 200 5.26 -26.71 -9.95
CA LEU A 200 4.00 -26.12 -10.44
C LEU A 200 3.36 -26.89 -11.59
N VAL A 201 4.15 -27.63 -12.39
CA VAL A 201 3.67 -28.40 -13.54
C VAL A 201 3.48 -29.88 -13.20
N GLY A 202 4.10 -30.36 -12.13
CA GLY A 202 4.05 -31.77 -11.70
C GLY A 202 3.08 -32.06 -10.53
N GLY A 203 2.32 -31.10 -10.06
CA GLY A 203 1.21 -31.22 -9.11
C GLY A 203 -0.10 -30.83 -9.77
#